data_c3157578687e461579bf34f68b7b8da0
#
_entry.id   c3157578687e461579bf34f68b7b8da0
#
_cell.length_a   1.000
_cell.length_b   1.000
_cell.length_c   1.000
_cell.angle_alpha   90.00
_cell.angle_beta   90.00
_cell.angle_gamma   90.00
#
_symmetry.space_group_name_H-M   'P 1'
#
loop_
_entity.id
_entity.type
_entity.pdbx_description
1 polymer ?
#
loop_
_entity_poly.entity_id
_entity_poly.type
_entity_poly.pdbx_seq_one_letter_code
_entity_poly.pdbx_strand_id
1 'polypeptide(L)'
;MGSFNKHETTEGSRKIASFFDEGTFVEIGAYIKRGEDGKEYEGVVCGYGSVDGKLAFVFAQDSDRMKGAFDALHAKKIKMLYDMAVKNGAPVIGIFDSVGALVNEGVSSLAAYGTFMECVSKASGVVPQIAVISGVCSGMSAVVAAMFDMAITVKGSSQIYMSTADKAEGFCAAVEADDEQQAFANARKLISILPANNRDSSEKATSDDCNRTVEFDCNNVIESIVDDADFVEVFANCGGDSMKTGFAFVGGLLCGIVYANGDMTGKGAKKAAKFIGFCDSFGISVVTLVNTRGFAADMCACASAGFARLAYAYTTATTPKITAVIGEAIGAGYTLMGSKSVGADIEFAVVASQISALTAEKAVAFLMNDKITADKSRESLEAEWKEEKANPVEAAERGAIDDVIESSELRQRLCAALYMLSDKAESKPSRKHANLPV
;
A
#
# COMPACT_ATOMS: atom_id res chain seq x y z
N MET A 1 12.33 4.67 -47.25
CA MET A 1 11.14 4.54 -46.40
C MET A 1 11.07 5.80 -45.60
N GLY A 2 10.09 6.68 -45.84
CA GLY A 2 9.97 7.93 -45.09
C GLY A 2 9.68 7.65 -43.66
N SER A 3 10.40 8.34 -42.75
CA SER A 3 10.07 8.37 -41.32
C SER A 3 8.65 8.94 -41.22
N PHE A 4 7.67 8.12 -40.90
CA PHE A 4 6.37 8.61 -40.44
C PHE A 4 6.60 9.28 -39.09
N ASN A 5 6.83 10.59 -39.07
CA ASN A 5 6.73 11.39 -37.84
C ASN A 5 5.28 11.30 -37.37
N LYS A 6 5.01 10.38 -36.48
CA LYS A 6 3.66 10.08 -36.03
C LYS A 6 3.04 11.22 -35.25
N HIS A 7 3.83 12.05 -34.56
CA HIS A 7 3.32 13.12 -33.71
C HIS A 7 4.30 14.29 -33.60
N GLU A 8 3.76 15.48 -33.41
CA GLU A 8 4.48 16.58 -32.76
C GLU A 8 4.84 16.14 -31.33
N THR A 9 5.99 16.56 -30.82
CA THR A 9 6.37 16.31 -29.44
C THR A 9 5.46 17.13 -28.54
N THR A 10 4.58 16.45 -27.82
CA THR A 10 3.66 17.06 -26.85
C THR A 10 4.08 16.72 -25.43
N GLU A 11 3.48 17.38 -24.45
CA GLU A 11 3.76 17.12 -23.03
C GLU A 11 3.48 15.66 -22.67
N GLY A 12 2.36 15.09 -23.12
CA GLY A 12 2.05 13.68 -22.88
C GLY A 12 3.06 12.72 -23.49
N SER A 13 3.52 12.99 -24.73
CA SER A 13 4.57 12.17 -25.37
C SER A 13 5.93 12.30 -24.69
N ARG A 14 6.29 13.50 -24.18
CA ARG A 14 7.50 13.74 -23.40
C ARG A 14 7.50 12.94 -22.11
N LYS A 15 6.40 13.00 -21.35
CA LYS A 15 6.23 12.28 -20.08
C LYS A 15 6.41 10.76 -20.29
N ILE A 16 5.77 10.20 -21.32
CA ILE A 16 5.93 8.77 -21.62
C ILE A 16 7.35 8.43 -22.04
N ALA A 17 7.97 9.23 -22.90
CA ALA A 17 9.35 8.98 -23.34
C ALA A 17 10.35 9.01 -22.18
N SER A 18 10.13 9.86 -21.17
CA SER A 18 10.98 9.93 -19.98
C SER A 18 10.70 8.81 -18.97
N PHE A 19 9.57 8.14 -19.05
CA PHE A 19 9.17 7.07 -18.15
C PHE A 19 9.73 5.70 -18.52
N PHE A 20 9.77 5.36 -19.82
CA PHE A 20 10.24 4.07 -20.30
C PHE A 20 11.77 4.02 -20.51
N ASP A 21 12.30 2.80 -20.59
CA ASP A 21 13.66 2.56 -21.06
C ASP A 21 13.80 3.08 -22.51
N GLU A 22 14.96 3.66 -22.84
CA GLU A 22 15.18 4.33 -24.11
C GLU A 22 14.85 3.41 -25.32
N GLY A 23 14.07 3.92 -26.26
CA GLY A 23 13.72 3.22 -27.50
C GLY A 23 12.72 2.07 -27.38
N THR A 24 12.18 1.79 -26.19
CA THR A 24 11.27 0.64 -25.97
C THR A 24 9.79 0.98 -26.14
N PHE A 25 9.42 2.26 -26.14
CA PHE A 25 8.04 2.69 -26.19
C PHE A 25 7.37 2.38 -27.53
N VAL A 26 6.19 1.73 -27.48
CA VAL A 26 5.32 1.47 -28.62
C VAL A 26 3.92 2.03 -28.34
N GLU A 27 3.50 3.01 -29.14
CA GLU A 27 2.19 3.65 -28.98
C GLU A 27 1.04 2.79 -29.48
N ILE A 28 -0.05 2.75 -28.70
CA ILE A 28 -1.34 2.13 -29.02
C ILE A 28 -2.32 3.21 -29.46
N GLY A 29 -2.99 3.00 -30.59
CA GLY A 29 -4.00 3.92 -31.10
C GLY A 29 -3.41 5.26 -31.57
N ALA A 30 -2.17 5.27 -32.07
CA ALA A 30 -1.44 6.44 -32.55
C ALA A 30 -2.18 7.26 -33.62
N TYR A 31 -3.06 6.63 -34.38
CA TYR A 31 -3.81 7.27 -35.49
C TYR A 31 -5.24 7.64 -35.10
N ILE A 32 -5.64 7.50 -33.87
CA ILE A 32 -6.96 7.92 -33.40
C ILE A 32 -7.00 9.43 -33.36
N LYS A 33 -7.92 10.02 -34.11
CA LYS A 33 -8.10 11.46 -34.28
C LYS A 33 -9.50 11.90 -33.93
N ARG A 34 -9.64 13.15 -33.59
CA ARG A 34 -10.90 13.83 -33.28
C ARG A 34 -11.43 14.63 -34.45
N GLY A 35 -12.71 15.00 -34.29
CA GLY A 35 -13.41 15.88 -35.22
C GLY A 35 -13.82 15.19 -36.53
N GLU A 36 -14.79 15.79 -37.22
CA GLU A 36 -15.28 15.28 -38.48
C GLU A 36 -14.22 15.35 -39.59
N ASP A 37 -13.29 16.29 -39.49
CA ASP A 37 -12.18 16.46 -40.45
C ASP A 37 -10.94 15.62 -40.11
N GLY A 38 -10.93 14.95 -38.94
CA GLY A 38 -9.87 14.04 -38.52
C GLY A 38 -8.47 14.66 -38.47
N LYS A 39 -8.36 15.96 -38.14
CA LYS A 39 -7.07 16.67 -38.15
C LYS A 39 -6.37 16.64 -36.78
N GLU A 40 -7.12 16.64 -35.69
CA GLU A 40 -6.57 16.69 -34.34
C GLU A 40 -6.42 15.30 -33.75
N TYR A 41 -5.28 15.06 -33.10
CA TYR A 41 -5.03 13.83 -32.30
C TYR A 41 -5.72 13.91 -30.95
N GLU A 42 -6.01 12.74 -30.38
CA GLU A 42 -6.64 12.62 -29.06
C GLU A 42 -5.71 13.11 -27.93
N GLY A 43 -6.30 13.68 -26.90
CA GLY A 43 -5.61 14.27 -25.71
C GLY A 43 -5.06 13.23 -24.72
N VAL A 44 -4.78 12.00 -25.17
CA VAL A 44 -4.10 10.97 -24.39
C VAL A 44 -3.14 10.19 -25.27
N VAL A 45 -1.94 9.96 -24.74
CA VAL A 45 -0.95 9.07 -25.34
C VAL A 45 -0.98 7.77 -24.55
N CYS A 46 -1.15 6.64 -25.25
CA CYS A 46 -1.24 5.32 -24.64
C CYS A 46 -0.22 4.38 -25.29
N GLY A 47 0.38 3.50 -24.53
CA GLY A 47 1.28 2.51 -25.09
C GLY A 47 1.91 1.59 -24.05
N TYR A 48 2.88 0.83 -24.49
CA TYR A 48 3.65 -0.08 -23.66
C TYR A 48 5.14 0.04 -23.96
N GLY A 49 5.94 -0.42 -23.02
CA GLY A 49 7.39 -0.41 -23.13
C GLY A 49 8.04 -1.17 -22.00
N SER A 50 9.35 -1.06 -21.90
CA SER A 50 10.14 -1.65 -20.83
C SER A 50 10.40 -0.63 -19.73
N VAL A 51 10.33 -1.08 -18.49
CA VAL A 51 10.78 -0.36 -17.29
C VAL A 51 11.73 -1.28 -16.54
N ASP A 52 13.02 -0.97 -16.57
CA ASP A 52 14.08 -1.83 -16.01
C ASP A 52 13.96 -3.30 -16.48
N GLY A 53 13.66 -3.48 -17.78
CA GLY A 53 13.48 -4.79 -18.42
C GLY A 53 12.11 -5.45 -18.21
N LYS A 54 11.22 -4.90 -17.39
CA LYS A 54 9.85 -5.40 -17.17
C LYS A 54 8.85 -4.68 -18.08
N LEU A 55 7.92 -5.44 -18.65
CA LEU A 55 6.82 -4.88 -19.46
C LEU A 55 5.88 -4.04 -18.57
N ALA A 56 5.54 -2.84 -19.05
CA ALA A 56 4.54 -1.99 -18.43
C ALA A 56 3.67 -1.30 -19.47
N PHE A 57 2.43 -1.01 -19.13
CA PHE A 57 1.48 -0.26 -19.93
C PHE A 57 1.27 1.12 -19.32
N VAL A 58 1.37 2.17 -20.13
CA VAL A 58 1.28 3.56 -19.65
C VAL A 58 0.32 4.35 -20.51
N PHE A 59 -0.53 5.15 -19.88
CA PHE A 59 -1.19 6.26 -20.51
C PHE A 59 -0.77 7.58 -19.87
N ALA A 60 -0.64 8.63 -20.68
CA ALA A 60 -0.41 9.99 -20.18
C ALA A 60 -1.47 10.92 -20.78
N GLN A 61 -2.17 11.64 -19.91
CA GLN A 61 -3.06 12.71 -20.34
C GLN A 61 -2.22 13.89 -20.81
N ASP A 62 -2.59 14.44 -21.95
CA ASP A 62 -1.80 15.43 -22.69
C ASP A 62 -2.37 16.83 -22.46
N SER A 63 -1.76 17.59 -21.56
CA SER A 63 -2.22 18.95 -21.24
C SER A 63 -2.07 19.94 -22.37
N ASP A 64 -1.22 19.67 -23.37
CA ASP A 64 -1.11 20.51 -24.60
C ASP A 64 -2.35 20.39 -25.48
N ARG A 65 -3.13 19.30 -25.30
CA ARG A 65 -4.36 19.04 -26.04
C ARG A 65 -5.57 19.16 -25.15
N MET A 66 -6.34 20.24 -25.34
CA MET A 66 -7.54 20.55 -24.53
C MET A 66 -7.31 20.41 -23.03
N LYS A 67 -6.08 20.65 -22.55
CA LYS A 67 -5.68 20.48 -21.16
C LYS A 67 -5.99 19.08 -20.58
N GLY A 68 -5.84 18.03 -21.41
CA GLY A 68 -6.10 16.66 -21.04
C GLY A 68 -7.57 16.35 -20.77
N ALA A 69 -8.52 17.15 -21.27
CA ALA A 69 -9.95 16.95 -21.05
C ALA A 69 -10.41 15.58 -21.56
N PHE A 70 -11.24 14.91 -20.76
CA PHE A 70 -11.62 13.52 -20.95
C PHE A 70 -12.92 13.37 -21.76
N ASP A 71 -12.91 12.51 -22.76
CA ASP A 71 -14.03 12.22 -23.64
C ASP A 71 -14.15 10.74 -24.04
N ALA A 72 -15.06 10.41 -24.95
CA ALA A 72 -15.31 9.05 -25.38
C ALA A 72 -14.12 8.40 -26.13
N LEU A 73 -13.37 9.17 -26.93
CA LEU A 73 -12.18 8.64 -27.63
C LEU A 73 -11.01 8.43 -26.69
N HIS A 74 -10.85 9.32 -25.72
CA HIS A 74 -9.89 9.20 -24.62
C HIS A 74 -10.12 7.88 -23.85
N ALA A 75 -11.38 7.64 -23.42
CA ALA A 75 -11.76 6.39 -22.77
C ALA A 75 -11.52 5.16 -23.66
N LYS A 76 -11.78 5.26 -24.97
CA LYS A 76 -11.54 4.17 -25.91
C LYS A 76 -10.05 3.78 -25.98
N LYS A 77 -9.13 4.77 -26.05
CA LYS A 77 -7.69 4.50 -26.07
C LYS A 77 -7.25 3.85 -24.76
N ILE A 78 -7.70 4.36 -23.60
CA ILE A 78 -7.39 3.78 -22.31
C ILE A 78 -7.94 2.36 -22.19
N LYS A 79 -9.17 2.12 -22.66
CA LYS A 79 -9.74 0.76 -22.67
C LYS A 79 -8.91 -0.21 -23.49
N MET A 80 -8.44 0.18 -24.68
CA MET A 80 -7.55 -0.65 -25.49
C MET A 80 -6.26 -1.01 -24.75
N LEU A 81 -5.69 -0.05 -24.03
CA LEU A 81 -4.51 -0.27 -23.19
C LEU A 81 -4.80 -1.27 -22.06
N TYR A 82 -5.88 -1.10 -21.30
CA TYR A 82 -6.26 -2.00 -20.21
C TYR A 82 -6.56 -3.43 -20.70
N ASP A 83 -7.26 -3.56 -21.84
CA ASP A 83 -7.56 -4.86 -22.43
C ASP A 83 -6.26 -5.62 -22.78
N MET A 84 -5.21 -4.91 -23.23
CA MET A 84 -3.90 -5.50 -23.48
C MET A 84 -3.11 -5.77 -22.20
N ALA A 85 -3.09 -4.86 -21.25
CA ALA A 85 -2.38 -4.99 -20.00
C ALA A 85 -2.87 -6.21 -19.19
N VAL A 86 -4.18 -6.37 -19.03
CA VAL A 86 -4.78 -7.51 -18.32
C VAL A 86 -4.51 -8.83 -19.04
N LYS A 87 -4.56 -8.87 -20.38
CA LYS A 87 -4.24 -10.08 -21.17
C LYS A 87 -2.79 -10.51 -21.02
N ASN A 88 -1.87 -9.55 -20.91
CA ASN A 88 -0.43 -9.83 -20.78
C ASN A 88 0.00 -9.96 -19.31
N GLY A 89 -0.87 -9.61 -18.35
CA GLY A 89 -0.51 -9.64 -16.93
C GLY A 89 0.60 -8.67 -16.60
N ALA A 90 0.51 -7.41 -17.06
CA ALA A 90 1.52 -6.38 -16.82
C ALA A 90 0.92 -5.14 -16.18
N PRO A 91 1.67 -4.42 -15.31
CA PRO A 91 1.17 -3.26 -14.58
C PRO A 91 0.72 -2.13 -15.48
N VAL A 92 -0.24 -1.33 -14.98
CA VAL A 92 -0.75 -0.13 -15.64
C VAL A 92 -0.34 1.11 -14.85
N ILE A 93 0.26 2.06 -15.55
CA ILE A 93 0.62 3.36 -14.99
C ILE A 93 -0.20 4.44 -15.67
N GLY A 94 -0.91 5.25 -14.89
CA GLY A 94 -1.64 6.40 -15.37
C GLY A 94 -0.94 7.70 -14.99
N ILE A 95 -0.50 8.50 -15.97
CA ILE A 95 0.03 9.84 -15.74
C ILE A 95 -1.14 10.83 -15.92
N PHE A 96 -1.61 11.36 -14.80
CA PHE A 96 -2.78 12.24 -14.75
C PHE A 96 -2.39 13.71 -14.87
N ASP A 97 -2.95 14.37 -15.87
CA ASP A 97 -2.88 15.82 -16.09
C ASP A 97 -4.12 16.25 -16.88
N SER A 98 -5.27 16.41 -16.18
CA SER A 98 -6.57 16.63 -16.81
C SER A 98 -7.44 17.59 -16.02
N VAL A 99 -8.04 18.54 -16.73
CA VAL A 99 -9.05 19.45 -16.16
C VAL A 99 -10.42 18.78 -15.94
N GLY A 100 -10.56 17.50 -16.25
CA GLY A 100 -11.82 16.74 -16.08
C GLY A 100 -12.53 16.47 -17.39
N ALA A 101 -13.86 16.34 -17.36
CA ALA A 101 -14.68 16.00 -18.52
C ALA A 101 -14.65 17.09 -19.59
N LEU A 102 -14.63 16.68 -20.87
CA LEU A 102 -14.82 17.60 -21.98
C LEU A 102 -16.28 18.06 -22.05
N VAL A 103 -16.54 19.26 -21.57
CA VAL A 103 -17.89 19.80 -21.35
C VAL A 103 -18.73 19.85 -22.65
N ASN A 104 -18.08 20.12 -23.78
CA ASN A 104 -18.77 20.25 -25.07
C ASN A 104 -19.40 18.91 -25.56
N GLU A 105 -18.95 17.77 -25.06
CA GLU A 105 -19.54 16.47 -25.37
C GLU A 105 -20.67 16.06 -24.42
N GLY A 106 -20.96 16.88 -23.41
CA GLY A 106 -22.08 16.68 -22.49
C GLY A 106 -22.04 15.31 -21.80
N VAL A 107 -23.14 14.54 -21.89
CA VAL A 107 -23.29 13.24 -21.21
C VAL A 107 -22.29 12.19 -21.75
N SER A 108 -21.82 12.30 -22.98
CA SER A 108 -20.86 11.33 -23.57
C SER A 108 -19.55 11.31 -22.82
N SER A 109 -19.03 12.46 -22.39
CA SER A 109 -17.80 12.52 -21.57
C SER A 109 -18.00 11.97 -20.16
N LEU A 110 -19.19 12.09 -19.59
CA LEU A 110 -19.51 11.47 -18.30
C LEU A 110 -19.61 9.93 -18.42
N ALA A 111 -20.24 9.42 -19.50
CA ALA A 111 -20.29 8.00 -19.78
C ALA A 111 -18.88 7.41 -20.03
N ALA A 112 -17.99 8.19 -20.63
CA ALA A 112 -16.59 7.83 -20.84
C ALA A 112 -15.85 7.57 -19.51
N TYR A 113 -16.08 8.38 -18.49
CA TYR A 113 -15.55 8.09 -17.15
C TYR A 113 -16.09 6.79 -16.56
N GLY A 114 -17.35 6.44 -16.81
CA GLY A 114 -17.89 5.13 -16.44
C GLY A 114 -17.12 3.97 -17.06
N THR A 115 -16.78 4.08 -18.35
CA THR A 115 -15.92 3.10 -19.04
C THR A 115 -14.53 3.00 -18.41
N PHE A 116 -13.93 4.14 -18.05
CA PHE A 116 -12.61 4.15 -17.40
C PHE A 116 -12.67 3.50 -16.00
N MET A 117 -13.67 3.83 -15.18
CA MET A 117 -13.88 3.19 -13.88
C MET A 117 -14.06 1.69 -13.98
N GLU A 118 -14.79 1.23 -15.02
CA GLU A 118 -14.95 -0.21 -15.29
C GLU A 118 -13.61 -0.88 -15.58
N CYS A 119 -12.74 -0.25 -16.40
CA CYS A 119 -11.41 -0.77 -16.70
C CYS A 119 -10.55 -0.89 -15.43
N VAL A 120 -10.48 0.17 -14.61
CA VAL A 120 -9.74 0.19 -13.35
C VAL A 120 -10.26 -0.89 -12.39
N SER A 121 -11.59 -1.00 -12.25
CA SER A 121 -12.20 -2.00 -11.36
C SER A 121 -11.94 -3.44 -11.80
N LYS A 122 -11.96 -3.72 -13.10
CA LYS A 122 -11.66 -5.06 -13.65
C LYS A 122 -10.20 -5.44 -13.53
N ALA A 123 -9.29 -4.48 -13.55
CA ALA A 123 -7.86 -4.69 -13.41
C ALA A 123 -7.41 -4.77 -11.93
N SER A 124 -8.23 -4.27 -11.00
CA SER A 124 -7.94 -4.28 -9.56
C SER A 124 -7.72 -5.70 -9.04
N GLY A 125 -6.58 -5.92 -8.37
CA GLY A 125 -6.15 -7.23 -7.89
C GLY A 125 -5.76 -8.23 -8.99
N VAL A 126 -5.66 -7.79 -10.25
CA VAL A 126 -5.18 -8.61 -11.38
C VAL A 126 -3.80 -8.14 -11.82
N VAL A 127 -3.62 -6.85 -12.03
CA VAL A 127 -2.34 -6.20 -12.33
C VAL A 127 -2.19 -4.97 -11.45
N PRO A 128 -0.98 -4.64 -10.97
CA PRO A 128 -0.75 -3.42 -10.20
C PRO A 128 -1.11 -2.16 -11.00
N GLN A 129 -1.76 -1.20 -10.36
CA GLN A 129 -2.17 0.06 -10.96
C GLN A 129 -1.57 1.23 -10.18
N ILE A 130 -0.73 2.03 -10.82
CA ILE A 130 -0.05 3.18 -10.21
C ILE A 130 -0.48 4.45 -10.93
N ALA A 131 -1.06 5.39 -10.18
CA ALA A 131 -1.38 6.73 -10.66
C ALA A 131 -0.24 7.69 -10.34
N VAL A 132 0.26 8.43 -11.33
CA VAL A 132 1.19 9.54 -11.13
C VAL A 132 0.43 10.82 -11.46
N ILE A 133 0.20 11.66 -10.46
CA ILE A 133 -0.50 12.94 -10.63
C ILE A 133 0.55 14.01 -10.87
N SER A 134 0.85 14.30 -12.14
CA SER A 134 1.91 15.23 -12.52
C SER A 134 1.43 16.66 -12.74
N GLY A 135 0.12 16.88 -12.80
CA GLY A 135 -0.49 18.19 -13.02
C GLY A 135 -1.87 18.29 -12.40
N VAL A 136 -2.84 18.80 -13.16
CA VAL A 136 -4.23 18.92 -12.70
C VAL A 136 -4.92 17.56 -12.72
N CYS A 137 -5.65 17.27 -11.65
CA CYS A 137 -6.48 16.07 -11.55
C CYS A 137 -7.85 16.47 -10.96
N SER A 138 -8.80 16.78 -11.85
CA SER A 138 -10.04 17.46 -11.46
C SER A 138 -11.28 16.55 -11.61
N GLY A 139 -12.22 16.70 -10.68
CA GLY A 139 -13.52 16.04 -10.71
C GLY A 139 -13.44 14.53 -10.76
N MET A 140 -14.00 13.92 -11.80
CA MET A 140 -14.01 12.47 -11.96
C MET A 140 -12.61 11.86 -12.16
N SER A 141 -11.63 12.63 -12.68
CA SER A 141 -10.24 12.19 -12.76
C SER A 141 -9.65 11.91 -11.37
N ALA A 142 -9.96 12.77 -10.39
CA ALA A 142 -9.51 12.57 -9.00
C ALA A 142 -10.15 11.31 -8.37
N VAL A 143 -11.41 11.03 -8.69
CA VAL A 143 -12.09 9.80 -8.24
C VAL A 143 -11.40 8.57 -8.84
N VAL A 144 -11.13 8.58 -10.15
CA VAL A 144 -10.47 7.45 -10.82
C VAL A 144 -9.05 7.27 -10.29
N ALA A 145 -8.27 8.35 -10.11
CA ALA A 145 -6.93 8.25 -9.53
C ALA A 145 -6.94 7.62 -8.11
N ALA A 146 -7.98 7.90 -7.31
CA ALA A 146 -8.17 7.29 -5.99
C ALA A 146 -8.56 5.80 -6.05
N MET A 147 -9.08 5.32 -7.20
CA MET A 147 -9.39 3.89 -7.41
C MET A 147 -8.14 3.07 -7.73
N PHE A 148 -7.04 3.68 -8.12
CA PHE A 148 -5.77 2.99 -8.32
C PHE A 148 -5.24 2.41 -7.00
N ASP A 149 -4.40 1.38 -7.09
CA ASP A 149 -3.81 0.75 -5.91
C ASP A 149 -2.94 1.75 -5.15
N MET A 150 -2.11 2.49 -5.88
CA MET A 150 -1.21 3.51 -5.36
C MET A 150 -1.26 4.78 -6.20
N ALA A 151 -1.16 5.93 -5.56
CA ALA A 151 -1.02 7.21 -6.23
C ALA A 151 0.25 7.92 -5.78
N ILE A 152 0.97 8.51 -6.71
CA ILE A 152 2.17 9.32 -6.48
C ILE A 152 1.80 10.76 -6.82
N THR A 153 2.04 11.67 -5.89
CA THR A 153 1.85 13.11 -6.09
C THR A 153 3.19 13.82 -6.19
N VAL A 154 3.20 14.97 -6.87
CA VAL A 154 4.36 15.83 -7.00
C VAL A 154 4.11 17.14 -6.23
N LYS A 155 4.98 17.51 -5.31
CA LYS A 155 4.87 18.73 -4.52
C LYS A 155 4.76 19.95 -5.43
N GLY A 156 3.81 20.81 -5.14
CA GLY A 156 3.60 22.04 -5.88
C GLY A 156 2.99 21.91 -7.29
N SER A 157 3.09 20.73 -7.94
CA SER A 157 2.52 20.47 -9.27
C SER A 157 1.18 19.75 -9.23
N SER A 158 1.02 18.74 -8.38
CA SER A 158 -0.24 18.00 -8.26
C SER A 158 -1.34 18.88 -7.70
N GLN A 159 -2.37 19.10 -8.52
CA GLN A 159 -3.52 19.90 -8.17
C GLN A 159 -4.77 19.04 -8.24
N ILE A 160 -5.24 18.55 -7.09
CA ILE A 160 -6.36 17.62 -7.00
C ILE A 160 -7.59 18.38 -6.53
N TYR A 161 -8.65 18.36 -7.34
CA TYR A 161 -9.90 19.06 -7.08
C TYR A 161 -11.09 18.13 -7.24
N MET A 162 -12.03 18.17 -6.30
CA MET A 162 -13.33 17.48 -6.44
C MET A 162 -14.37 18.38 -7.11
N SER A 163 -14.29 19.67 -6.88
CA SER A 163 -15.13 20.69 -7.50
C SER A 163 -14.28 21.89 -7.93
N THR A 164 -14.89 22.87 -8.60
CA THR A 164 -14.20 24.06 -9.13
C THR A 164 -13.57 24.98 -8.06
N ALA A 165 -13.94 24.83 -6.80
CA ALA A 165 -13.52 25.75 -5.72
C ALA A 165 -12.64 25.07 -4.67
N ASP A 166 -12.77 23.75 -4.44
CA ASP A 166 -12.19 23.09 -3.27
C ASP A 166 -11.15 22.07 -3.67
N LYS A 167 -9.93 22.23 -3.18
CA LYS A 167 -8.92 21.17 -3.24
C LYS A 167 -9.48 19.93 -2.53
N ALA A 168 -9.18 18.75 -3.07
CA ALA A 168 -9.53 17.49 -2.44
C ALA A 168 -8.69 17.30 -1.17
N GLU A 169 -9.18 17.81 -0.04
CA GLU A 169 -8.55 17.55 1.25
C GLU A 169 -8.58 16.04 1.55
N GLY A 170 -7.45 15.51 2.00
CA GLY A 170 -7.33 14.12 2.42
C GLY A 170 -7.19 13.12 1.27
N PHE A 171 -6.79 13.53 0.07
CA PHE A 171 -6.32 12.58 -0.94
C PHE A 171 -5.10 11.82 -0.39
N CYS A 172 -5.21 10.50 -0.34
CA CYS A 172 -4.17 9.66 0.24
C CYS A 172 -3.21 9.21 -0.87
N ALA A 173 -2.10 9.91 -1.01
CA ALA A 173 -1.01 9.50 -1.88
C ALA A 173 -0.19 8.39 -1.23
N ALA A 174 0.24 7.40 -2.04
CA ALA A 174 1.18 6.39 -1.58
C ALA A 174 2.57 6.99 -1.38
N VAL A 175 2.99 7.86 -2.30
CA VAL A 175 4.26 8.57 -2.23
C VAL A 175 4.05 10.03 -2.64
N GLU A 176 4.72 10.97 -1.99
CA GLU A 176 4.83 12.34 -2.41
C GLU A 176 6.25 12.62 -2.87
N ALA A 177 6.42 12.96 -4.14
CA ALA A 177 7.70 13.26 -4.76
C ALA A 177 7.98 14.78 -4.77
N ASP A 178 9.26 15.15 -4.74
CA ASP A 178 9.64 16.56 -4.77
C ASP A 178 9.48 17.16 -6.18
N ASP A 179 9.67 16.34 -7.23
CA ASP A 179 9.50 16.73 -8.63
C ASP A 179 8.96 15.56 -9.48
N GLU A 180 8.68 15.83 -10.78
CA GLU A 180 8.18 14.85 -11.73
C GLU A 180 9.19 13.71 -11.98
N GLN A 181 10.48 14.03 -12.03
CA GLN A 181 11.51 13.03 -12.27
C GLN A 181 11.57 12.02 -11.11
N GLN A 182 11.50 12.51 -9.87
CA GLN A 182 11.43 11.66 -8.69
C GLN A 182 10.14 10.84 -8.65
N ALA A 183 8.99 11.42 -9.08
CA ALA A 183 7.73 10.69 -9.17
C ALA A 183 7.83 9.51 -10.14
N PHE A 184 8.44 9.71 -11.30
CA PHE A 184 8.69 8.63 -12.25
C PHE A 184 9.69 7.59 -11.70
N ALA A 185 10.77 8.03 -11.06
CA ALA A 185 11.71 7.13 -10.39
C ALA A 185 11.03 6.27 -9.33
N ASN A 186 10.15 6.86 -8.50
CA ASN A 186 9.38 6.13 -7.50
C ASN A 186 8.40 5.12 -8.14
N ALA A 187 7.72 5.49 -9.22
CA ALA A 187 6.85 4.58 -9.95
C ALA A 187 7.64 3.41 -10.58
N ARG A 188 8.81 3.69 -11.18
CA ARG A 188 9.72 2.67 -11.71
C ARG A 188 10.22 1.74 -10.59
N LYS A 189 10.63 2.29 -9.44
CA LYS A 189 11.03 1.50 -8.26
C LYS A 189 9.92 0.55 -7.83
N LEU A 190 8.67 1.02 -7.73
CA LEU A 190 7.54 0.15 -7.40
C LEU A 190 7.35 -0.97 -8.43
N ILE A 191 7.40 -0.66 -9.74
CA ILE A 191 7.30 -1.69 -10.80
C ILE A 191 8.43 -2.71 -10.67
N SER A 192 9.66 -2.27 -10.35
CA SER A 192 10.82 -3.16 -10.26
C SER A 192 10.72 -4.16 -9.11
N ILE A 193 10.08 -3.81 -8.00
CA ILE A 193 9.96 -4.66 -6.81
C ILE A 193 8.67 -5.47 -6.77
N LEU A 194 7.56 -4.94 -7.33
CA LEU A 194 6.26 -5.60 -7.28
C LEU A 194 6.15 -6.77 -8.28
N PRO A 195 5.33 -7.80 -7.99
CA PRO A 195 4.92 -8.78 -8.97
C PRO A 195 4.24 -8.10 -10.16
N ALA A 196 4.44 -8.61 -11.37
CA ALA A 196 3.80 -8.04 -12.57
C ALA A 196 2.28 -8.23 -12.58
N ASN A 197 1.80 -9.28 -11.93
CA ASN A 197 0.38 -9.62 -11.81
C ASN A 197 0.13 -10.56 -10.63
N ASN A 198 -1.12 -10.90 -10.37
CA ASN A 198 -1.54 -11.72 -9.23
C ASN A 198 -1.17 -13.22 -9.33
N ARG A 199 -0.45 -13.65 -10.36
CA ARG A 199 0.05 -15.01 -10.54
C ARG A 199 1.57 -15.07 -10.57
N ASP A 200 2.20 -13.93 -10.44
CA ASP A 200 3.64 -13.77 -10.45
C ASP A 200 4.16 -13.60 -9.01
N SER A 201 5.46 -13.81 -8.83
CA SER A 201 6.15 -13.57 -7.56
C SER A 201 7.29 -12.60 -7.78
N SER A 202 7.76 -11.96 -6.72
CA SER A 202 8.91 -11.07 -6.76
C SER A 202 9.96 -11.53 -5.76
N GLU A 203 11.11 -11.95 -6.29
CA GLU A 203 12.23 -12.46 -5.52
C GLU A 203 13.51 -11.75 -5.94
N LYS A 204 14.44 -11.57 -5.01
CA LYS A 204 15.80 -11.14 -5.31
C LYS A 204 16.67 -12.35 -5.61
N ALA A 205 17.57 -12.23 -6.60
CA ALA A 205 18.57 -13.24 -6.90
C ALA A 205 19.59 -13.42 -5.77
N THR A 206 19.83 -12.37 -4.99
CA THR A 206 20.72 -12.35 -3.82
C THR A 206 20.03 -11.70 -2.65
N SER A 207 20.20 -12.23 -1.45
CA SER A 207 19.71 -11.68 -0.19
C SER A 207 20.86 -11.49 0.79
N ASP A 208 20.64 -10.63 1.78
CA ASP A 208 21.51 -10.57 2.95
C ASP A 208 21.45 -11.88 3.74
N ASP A 209 22.49 -12.14 4.55
CA ASP A 209 22.51 -13.31 5.42
C ASP A 209 21.28 -13.37 6.32
N CYS A 210 20.47 -14.43 6.14
CA CYS A 210 19.29 -14.68 6.95
C CYS A 210 19.62 -14.94 8.43
N ASN A 211 20.81 -15.45 8.71
CA ASN A 211 21.28 -15.76 10.06
C ASN A 211 21.99 -14.58 10.75
N ARG A 212 22.07 -13.43 10.07
CA ARG A 212 22.65 -12.22 10.64
C ARG A 212 21.89 -11.84 11.92
N THR A 213 22.62 -11.69 13.03
CA THR A 213 22.08 -11.13 14.27
C THR A 213 21.74 -9.65 14.07
N VAL A 214 20.68 -9.19 14.72
CA VAL A 214 20.24 -7.81 14.61
C VAL A 214 20.20 -7.14 15.99
N GLU A 215 20.59 -5.87 15.99
CA GLU A 215 20.38 -4.98 17.13
C GLU A 215 19.42 -3.88 16.65
N PHE A 216 18.35 -3.65 17.40
CA PHE A 216 17.37 -2.66 17.03
C PHE A 216 16.72 -1.98 18.23
N ASP A 217 16.18 -0.82 17.99
CA ASP A 217 15.18 -0.16 18.82
C ASP A 217 13.88 0.05 18.02
N CYS A 218 12.91 0.72 18.63
CA CYS A 218 11.63 0.99 17.97
C CYS A 218 11.73 1.94 16.76
N ASN A 219 12.86 2.58 16.49
CA ASN A 219 13.02 3.50 15.37
C ASN A 219 13.68 2.86 14.17
N ASN A 220 14.58 1.90 14.37
CA ASN A 220 15.41 1.30 13.31
C ASN A 220 15.10 -0.19 13.07
N VAL A 221 14.07 -0.75 13.69
CA VAL A 221 13.75 -2.18 13.58
C VAL A 221 13.50 -2.62 12.13
N ILE A 222 12.86 -1.79 11.33
CA ILE A 222 12.57 -2.15 9.92
C ILE A 222 13.89 -2.29 9.16
N GLU A 223 14.75 -1.28 9.20
CA GLU A 223 16.03 -1.26 8.50
C GLU A 223 16.95 -2.39 8.97
N SER A 224 16.82 -2.81 10.24
CA SER A 224 17.65 -3.89 10.79
C SER A 224 17.25 -5.28 10.26
N ILE A 225 15.98 -5.52 9.96
CA ILE A 225 15.48 -6.83 9.54
C ILE A 225 15.39 -7.02 8.03
N VAL A 226 15.38 -5.94 7.23
CA VAL A 226 15.26 -6.01 5.77
C VAL A 226 16.60 -6.16 5.07
N ASP A 227 16.58 -6.62 3.83
CA ASP A 227 17.76 -6.74 3.00
C ASP A 227 18.23 -5.36 2.53
N ASP A 228 19.54 -5.12 2.48
CA ASP A 228 20.17 -3.87 2.06
C ASP A 228 19.70 -2.62 2.83
N ALA A 229 19.00 -2.78 3.96
CA ALA A 229 18.30 -1.71 4.67
C ALA A 229 17.34 -0.90 3.75
N ASP A 230 16.84 -1.53 2.66
CA ASP A 230 16.00 -0.88 1.65
C ASP A 230 14.51 -1.09 1.96
N PHE A 231 13.90 -0.07 2.55
CA PHE A 231 12.47 -0.01 2.86
C PHE A 231 11.77 1.05 2.00
N VAL A 232 10.83 0.62 1.18
CA VAL A 232 10.03 1.50 0.34
C VAL A 232 8.73 1.82 1.05
N GLU A 233 8.74 2.90 1.87
CA GLU A 233 7.56 3.33 2.60
C GLU A 233 6.47 3.83 1.64
N VAL A 234 5.24 3.39 1.85
CA VAL A 234 4.05 3.86 1.12
C VAL A 234 2.97 4.34 2.09
N PHE A 235 2.20 5.34 1.65
CA PHE A 235 1.14 5.98 2.43
C PHE A 235 1.62 6.74 3.68
N ALA A 236 2.87 7.19 3.72
CA ALA A 236 3.41 7.93 4.86
C ALA A 236 2.52 9.11 5.26
N ASN A 237 2.09 9.93 4.29
CA ASN A 237 1.29 11.14 4.50
C ASN A 237 -0.23 10.90 4.62
N CYS A 238 -0.68 9.63 4.70
CA CYS A 238 -2.11 9.31 4.77
C CYS A 238 -2.72 9.41 6.19
N GLY A 239 -2.00 10.01 7.12
CA GLY A 239 -2.38 10.15 8.52
C GLY A 239 -2.16 8.86 9.34
N GLY A 240 -1.96 9.03 10.64
CA GLY A 240 -1.61 7.93 11.54
C GLY A 240 -0.12 7.62 11.49
N ASP A 241 0.71 8.55 11.95
CA ASP A 241 2.17 8.47 11.98
C ASP A 241 2.67 7.27 12.81
N SER A 242 1.84 6.80 13.76
CA SER A 242 2.09 5.58 14.53
C SER A 242 1.96 4.27 13.71
N MET A 243 1.58 4.35 12.45
CA MET A 243 1.42 3.17 11.58
C MET A 243 2.25 3.36 10.30
N LYS A 244 3.31 2.61 10.11
CA LYS A 244 4.10 2.59 8.87
C LYS A 244 3.69 1.41 8.00
N THR A 245 3.69 1.61 6.69
CA THR A 245 3.43 0.56 5.69
C THR A 245 4.40 0.71 4.53
N GLY A 246 4.92 -0.38 4.01
CA GLY A 246 5.84 -0.32 2.88
C GLY A 246 6.33 -1.69 2.44
N PHE A 247 7.11 -1.72 1.40
CA PHE A 247 7.67 -2.94 0.82
C PHE A 247 9.15 -3.04 1.13
N ALA A 248 9.60 -4.26 1.38
CA ALA A 248 11.02 -4.58 1.54
C ALA A 248 11.27 -6.05 1.18
N PHE A 249 12.51 -6.40 0.91
CA PHE A 249 12.91 -7.79 0.84
C PHE A 249 13.44 -8.26 2.19
N VAL A 250 13.06 -9.47 2.57
CA VAL A 250 13.55 -10.15 3.78
C VAL A 250 13.97 -11.56 3.39
N GLY A 251 15.27 -11.83 3.45
CA GLY A 251 15.81 -13.10 2.98
C GLY A 251 15.57 -13.36 1.48
N GLY A 252 15.55 -12.32 0.66
CA GLY A 252 15.28 -12.37 -0.77
C GLY A 252 13.80 -12.40 -1.17
N LEU A 253 12.88 -12.60 -0.24
CA LEU A 253 11.44 -12.62 -0.51
C LEU A 253 10.82 -11.23 -0.32
N LEU A 254 9.99 -10.79 -1.26
CA LEU A 254 9.27 -9.53 -1.13
C LEU A 254 8.21 -9.64 -0.03
N CYS A 255 8.23 -8.68 0.88
CA CYS A 255 7.31 -8.58 1.99
C CYS A 255 6.64 -7.19 2.06
N GLY A 256 5.38 -7.18 2.44
CA GLY A 256 4.71 -5.98 2.93
C GLY A 256 4.94 -5.85 4.43
N ILE A 257 5.58 -4.77 4.84
CA ILE A 257 5.82 -4.48 6.27
C ILE A 257 4.69 -3.59 6.78
N VAL A 258 4.07 -3.98 7.88
CA VAL A 258 3.11 -3.17 8.65
C VAL A 258 3.68 -2.99 10.05
N TYR A 259 4.01 -1.77 10.42
CA TYR A 259 4.59 -1.48 11.72
C TYR A 259 3.73 -0.51 12.51
N ALA A 260 3.21 -0.96 13.65
CA ALA A 260 2.56 -0.11 14.63
C ALA A 260 3.59 0.32 15.69
N ASN A 261 3.90 1.60 15.75
CA ASN A 261 4.79 2.20 16.75
C ASN A 261 4.11 3.40 17.41
N GLY A 262 3.48 3.16 18.54
CA GLY A 262 2.65 4.13 19.25
C GLY A 262 1.16 3.82 19.16
N ASP A 263 0.32 4.74 19.66
CA ASP A 263 -1.11 4.54 19.76
C ASP A 263 -1.80 4.53 18.38
N MET A 264 -2.69 3.56 18.15
CA MET A 264 -3.35 3.35 16.87
C MET A 264 -4.48 4.35 16.62
N THR A 265 -4.51 4.90 15.41
CA THR A 265 -5.60 5.77 14.94
C THR A 265 -6.47 5.08 13.89
N GLY A 266 -7.73 5.53 13.73
CA GLY A 266 -8.62 5.00 12.70
C GLY A 266 -8.10 5.26 11.26
N LYS A 267 -7.36 6.36 11.04
CA LYS A 267 -6.71 6.66 9.75
C LYS A 267 -5.55 5.69 9.49
N GLY A 268 -4.69 5.46 10.49
CA GLY A 268 -3.61 4.48 10.38
C GLY A 268 -4.13 3.06 10.14
N ALA A 269 -5.19 2.65 10.86
CA ALA A 269 -5.84 1.36 10.66
C ALA A 269 -6.41 1.21 9.23
N LYS A 270 -7.05 2.25 8.69
CA LYS A 270 -7.56 2.26 7.32
C LYS A 270 -6.44 2.15 6.27
N LYS A 271 -5.33 2.86 6.50
CA LYS A 271 -4.11 2.78 5.67
C LYS A 271 -3.55 1.36 5.62
N ALA A 272 -3.33 0.76 6.79
CA ALA A 272 -2.83 -0.60 6.91
C ALA A 272 -3.78 -1.62 6.26
N ALA A 273 -5.10 -1.46 6.44
CA ALA A 273 -6.08 -2.34 5.81
C ALA A 273 -6.02 -2.31 4.28
N LYS A 274 -5.88 -1.12 3.66
CA LYS A 274 -5.68 -0.98 2.21
C LYS A 274 -4.39 -1.69 1.77
N PHE A 275 -3.32 -1.48 2.50
CA PHE A 275 -2.01 -2.05 2.20
C PHE A 275 -2.00 -3.58 2.29
N ILE A 276 -2.57 -4.16 3.37
CA ILE A 276 -2.70 -5.61 3.54
C ILE A 276 -3.55 -6.23 2.40
N GLY A 277 -4.67 -5.56 2.04
CA GLY A 277 -5.50 -6.01 0.92
C GLY A 277 -4.75 -6.01 -0.42
N PHE A 278 -3.86 -5.04 -0.64
CA PHE A 278 -2.98 -5.04 -1.80
C PHE A 278 -1.99 -6.22 -1.74
N CYS A 279 -1.31 -6.42 -0.62
CA CYS A 279 -0.39 -7.56 -0.44
C CYS A 279 -1.09 -8.90 -0.71
N ASP A 280 -2.29 -9.10 -0.16
CA ASP A 280 -3.09 -10.32 -0.38
C ASP A 280 -3.46 -10.51 -1.85
N SER A 281 -3.81 -9.44 -2.56
CA SER A 281 -4.17 -9.50 -3.99
C SER A 281 -3.01 -9.96 -4.88
N PHE A 282 -1.78 -9.70 -4.48
CA PHE A 282 -0.58 -10.02 -5.26
C PHE A 282 0.32 -11.08 -4.60
N GLY A 283 -0.21 -11.83 -3.61
CA GLY A 283 0.53 -12.92 -2.98
C GLY A 283 1.77 -12.48 -2.19
N ILE A 284 1.85 -11.20 -1.79
CA ILE A 284 2.97 -10.65 -1.03
C ILE A 284 2.79 -10.99 0.45
N SER A 285 3.77 -11.64 1.06
CA SER A 285 3.76 -11.96 2.49
C SER A 285 3.69 -10.70 3.35
N VAL A 286 2.93 -10.72 4.44
CA VAL A 286 2.80 -9.59 5.35
C VAL A 286 3.57 -9.87 6.64
N VAL A 287 4.53 -9.02 6.94
CA VAL A 287 5.26 -8.99 8.22
C VAL A 287 4.73 -7.83 9.05
N THR A 288 4.17 -8.14 10.21
CA THR A 288 3.61 -7.15 11.14
C THR A 288 4.55 -7.00 12.34
N LEU A 289 4.99 -5.78 12.61
CA LEU A 289 5.76 -5.43 13.80
C LEU A 289 4.87 -4.65 14.77
N VAL A 290 4.89 -5.02 16.05
CA VAL A 290 3.95 -4.49 17.05
C VAL A 290 4.68 -3.84 18.20
N ASN A 291 4.43 -2.54 18.38
CA ASN A 291 4.78 -1.76 19.57
C ASN A 291 3.69 -0.71 19.81
N THR A 292 2.58 -1.11 20.46
CA THR A 292 1.43 -0.20 20.66
C THR A 292 0.70 -0.47 21.97
N ARG A 293 0.24 0.59 22.61
CA ARG A 293 -0.66 0.53 23.79
C ARG A 293 -2.14 0.43 23.45
N GLY A 294 -2.46 0.28 22.16
CA GLY A 294 -3.83 0.16 21.69
C GLY A 294 -4.36 1.43 21.05
N PHE A 295 -5.59 1.79 21.33
CA PHE A 295 -6.24 2.94 20.71
C PHE A 295 -5.69 4.28 21.22
N ALA A 296 -5.47 5.23 20.31
CA ALA A 296 -5.17 6.61 20.64
C ALA A 296 -6.33 7.26 21.42
N ALA A 297 -6.00 8.21 22.29
CA ALA A 297 -7.00 9.08 22.91
C ALA A 297 -7.64 10.01 21.85
N ASP A 298 -8.80 10.57 22.16
CA ASP A 298 -9.51 11.58 21.35
C ASP A 298 -9.84 11.19 19.90
N MET A 299 -10.16 9.91 19.68
CA MET A 299 -10.60 9.43 18.38
C MET A 299 -12.03 9.89 18.03
N CYS A 300 -12.25 10.23 16.75
CA CYS A 300 -13.61 10.47 16.26
C CYS A 300 -14.43 9.16 16.24
N ALA A 301 -15.75 9.28 16.28
CA ALA A 301 -16.66 8.12 16.18
C ALA A 301 -16.44 7.28 14.91
N CYS A 302 -15.91 7.88 13.85
CA CYS A 302 -15.59 7.19 12.59
C CYS A 302 -14.33 6.29 12.66
N ALA A 303 -13.57 6.33 13.74
CA ALA A 303 -12.36 5.52 13.88
C ALA A 303 -12.66 4.01 13.90
N SER A 304 -13.82 3.61 14.45
CA SER A 304 -14.27 2.21 14.49
C SER A 304 -14.34 1.58 13.10
N ALA A 305 -14.72 2.34 12.06
CA ALA A 305 -14.74 1.87 10.68
C ALA A 305 -13.32 1.53 10.16
N GLY A 306 -12.31 2.32 10.53
CA GLY A 306 -10.91 2.03 10.21
C GLY A 306 -10.42 0.74 10.85
N PHE A 307 -10.69 0.55 12.14
CA PHE A 307 -10.33 -0.67 12.86
C PHE A 307 -11.09 -1.90 12.38
N ALA A 308 -12.37 -1.76 12.05
CA ALA A 308 -13.16 -2.84 11.45
C ALA A 308 -12.57 -3.28 10.11
N ARG A 309 -12.11 -2.33 9.27
CA ARG A 309 -11.41 -2.63 8.02
C ARG A 309 -10.08 -3.33 8.24
N LEU A 310 -9.31 -2.92 9.26
CA LEU A 310 -8.05 -3.57 9.61
C LEU A 310 -8.26 -5.01 10.05
N ALA A 311 -9.20 -5.24 10.97
CA ALA A 311 -9.58 -6.59 11.40
C ALA A 311 -10.04 -7.44 10.22
N TYR A 312 -10.87 -6.87 9.34
CA TYR A 312 -11.33 -7.54 8.13
C TYR A 312 -10.17 -7.90 7.20
N ALA A 313 -9.21 -6.99 6.97
CA ALA A 313 -8.06 -7.25 6.12
C ALA A 313 -7.22 -8.42 6.62
N TYR A 314 -6.85 -8.44 7.91
CA TYR A 314 -6.09 -9.55 8.49
C TYR A 314 -6.84 -10.88 8.45
N THR A 315 -8.12 -10.88 8.82
CA THR A 315 -8.92 -12.13 8.88
C THR A 315 -9.27 -12.68 7.50
N THR A 316 -9.25 -11.85 6.46
CA THR A 316 -9.57 -12.30 5.09
C THR A 316 -8.34 -12.50 4.21
N ALA A 317 -7.18 -11.97 4.55
CA ALA A 317 -5.97 -12.21 3.78
C ALA A 317 -5.55 -13.68 3.83
N THR A 318 -5.19 -14.23 2.67
CA THR A 318 -4.73 -15.62 2.47
C THR A 318 -3.23 -15.73 2.33
N THR A 319 -2.57 -14.62 2.00
CA THR A 319 -1.10 -14.54 1.93
C THR A 319 -0.45 -14.88 3.27
N PRO A 320 0.81 -15.33 3.32
CA PRO A 320 1.53 -15.54 4.56
C PRO A 320 1.51 -14.31 5.47
N LYS A 321 1.21 -14.50 6.75
CA LYS A 321 1.14 -13.44 7.75
C LYS A 321 1.98 -13.82 8.95
N ILE A 322 3.01 -13.04 9.21
CA ILE A 322 3.93 -13.25 10.32
C ILE A 322 3.89 -12.01 11.21
N THR A 323 3.69 -12.20 12.49
CA THR A 323 3.63 -11.10 13.46
C THR A 323 4.76 -11.22 14.47
N ALA A 324 5.42 -10.11 14.78
CA ALA A 324 6.42 -10.02 15.81
C ALA A 324 6.09 -8.87 16.78
N VAL A 325 5.86 -9.20 18.04
CA VAL A 325 5.72 -8.21 19.11
C VAL A 325 7.12 -7.82 19.57
N ILE A 326 7.52 -6.58 19.27
CA ILE A 326 8.87 -6.07 19.54
C ILE A 326 8.95 -5.11 20.72
N GLY A 327 7.79 -4.70 21.23
CA GLY A 327 7.63 -3.81 22.35
C GLY A 327 6.32 -4.08 23.07
N GLU A 328 5.43 -3.12 23.13
CA GLU A 328 4.13 -3.27 23.78
C GLU A 328 3.06 -3.77 22.78
N ALA A 329 2.25 -4.73 23.19
CA ALA A 329 1.05 -5.19 22.51
C ALA A 329 -0.11 -5.25 23.52
N ILE A 330 -0.73 -4.09 23.78
CA ILE A 330 -1.70 -3.94 24.86
C ILE A 330 -3.13 -3.87 24.31
N GLY A 331 -4.01 -4.69 24.88
CA GLY A 331 -5.45 -4.67 24.57
C GLY A 331 -5.73 -4.81 23.07
N ALA A 332 -6.37 -3.80 22.47
CA ALA A 332 -6.68 -3.79 21.04
C ALA A 332 -5.41 -3.85 20.16
N GLY A 333 -4.26 -3.37 20.67
CA GLY A 333 -2.98 -3.45 19.98
C GLY A 333 -2.58 -4.89 19.70
N TYR A 334 -2.70 -5.78 20.68
CA TYR A 334 -2.49 -7.20 20.47
C TYR A 334 -3.47 -7.78 19.45
N THR A 335 -4.77 -7.59 19.66
CA THR A 335 -5.79 -8.25 18.84
C THR A 335 -5.80 -7.81 17.39
N LEU A 336 -5.70 -6.48 17.13
CA LEU A 336 -5.91 -5.91 15.79
C LEU A 336 -4.66 -5.91 14.91
N MET A 337 -3.47 -6.06 15.51
CA MET A 337 -2.22 -6.02 14.78
C MET A 337 -1.74 -7.41 14.32
N GLY A 338 -2.65 -8.16 13.71
CA GLY A 338 -2.31 -9.43 13.09
C GLY A 338 -1.92 -10.52 14.07
N SER A 339 -2.59 -10.62 15.24
CA SER A 339 -2.37 -11.74 16.15
C SER A 339 -2.83 -13.08 15.56
N LYS A 340 -2.43 -14.20 16.16
CA LYS A 340 -2.92 -15.54 15.79
C LYS A 340 -4.45 -15.62 15.74
N SER A 341 -5.12 -14.95 16.66
CA SER A 341 -6.60 -14.96 16.74
C SER A 341 -7.28 -14.25 15.56
N VAL A 342 -6.57 -13.40 14.80
CA VAL A 342 -7.05 -12.76 13.57
C VAL A 342 -6.35 -13.28 12.32
N GLY A 343 -5.66 -14.42 12.44
CA GLY A 343 -5.18 -15.21 11.31
C GLY A 343 -3.71 -15.06 10.96
N ALA A 344 -2.84 -14.65 11.90
CA ALA A 344 -1.40 -14.83 11.71
C ALA A 344 -1.07 -16.32 11.61
N ASP A 345 -0.18 -16.67 10.71
CA ASP A 345 0.33 -18.04 10.58
C ASP A 345 1.35 -18.34 11.68
N ILE A 346 2.20 -17.32 11.97
CA ILE A 346 3.18 -17.37 13.05
C ILE A 346 3.18 -16.05 13.79
N GLU A 347 3.26 -16.12 15.11
CA GLU A 347 3.39 -14.96 15.98
C GLU A 347 4.54 -15.15 16.97
N PHE A 348 5.53 -14.25 16.93
CA PHE A 348 6.66 -14.19 17.86
C PHE A 348 6.52 -13.02 18.81
N ALA A 349 7.17 -13.12 19.97
CA ALA A 349 7.39 -11.99 20.84
C ALA A 349 8.85 -11.95 21.29
N VAL A 350 9.48 -10.78 21.32
CA VAL A 350 10.82 -10.67 21.89
C VAL A 350 10.73 -10.70 23.42
N VAL A 351 11.75 -11.27 24.09
CA VAL A 351 11.79 -11.43 25.55
C VAL A 351 11.48 -10.13 26.32
N ALA A 352 11.91 -8.98 25.80
CA ALA A 352 11.70 -7.68 26.42
C ALA A 352 10.32 -7.07 26.17
N SER A 353 9.45 -7.73 25.39
CA SER A 353 8.12 -7.22 25.04
C SER A 353 7.10 -7.40 26.17
N GLN A 354 5.96 -6.74 26.02
CA GLN A 354 4.83 -6.83 26.96
C GLN A 354 3.54 -7.13 26.19
N ILE A 355 2.85 -8.20 26.58
CA ILE A 355 1.55 -8.58 26.03
C ILE A 355 0.53 -8.63 27.17
N SER A 356 -0.46 -7.74 27.15
CA SER A 356 -1.44 -7.67 28.24
C SER A 356 -2.77 -7.07 27.79
N ALA A 357 -3.84 -7.37 28.50
CA ALA A 357 -5.15 -6.76 28.28
C ALA A 357 -5.19 -5.26 28.64
N LEU A 358 -4.41 -4.85 29.64
CA LEU A 358 -4.33 -3.47 30.14
C LEU A 358 -2.86 -3.08 30.36
N THR A 359 -2.55 -1.78 30.28
CA THR A 359 -1.26 -1.28 30.77
C THR A 359 -1.14 -1.50 32.27
N ALA A 360 0.07 -1.61 32.80
CA ALA A 360 0.28 -1.84 34.24
C ALA A 360 -0.39 -0.78 35.10
N GLU A 361 -0.31 0.49 34.71
CA GLU A 361 -0.94 1.62 35.42
C GLU A 361 -2.47 1.46 35.50
N LYS A 362 -3.10 1.07 34.38
CA LYS A 362 -4.55 0.82 34.33
C LYS A 362 -4.94 -0.43 35.09
N ALA A 363 -4.14 -1.49 35.01
CA ALA A 363 -4.38 -2.73 35.73
C ALA A 363 -4.34 -2.52 37.24
N VAL A 364 -3.33 -1.82 37.74
CA VAL A 364 -3.25 -1.47 39.17
C VAL A 364 -4.42 -0.58 39.61
N ALA A 365 -4.76 0.44 38.81
CA ALA A 365 -5.87 1.34 39.11
C ALA A 365 -7.24 0.63 39.18
N PHE A 366 -7.51 -0.34 38.26
CA PHE A 366 -8.78 -1.01 38.22
C PHE A 366 -8.89 -2.28 39.04
N LEU A 367 -7.79 -3.05 39.16
CA LEU A 367 -7.84 -4.40 39.71
C LEU A 367 -7.09 -4.53 41.04
N MET A 368 -6.17 -3.62 41.37
CA MET A 368 -5.26 -3.77 42.50
C MET A 368 -5.19 -2.51 43.39
N ASN A 369 -6.07 -1.54 43.18
CA ASN A 369 -6.03 -0.29 43.96
C ASN A 369 -6.21 -0.50 45.45
N ASP A 370 -6.95 -1.52 45.86
CA ASP A 370 -7.15 -1.95 47.24
C ASP A 370 -5.93 -2.64 47.88
N LYS A 371 -4.99 -3.08 47.02
CA LYS A 371 -3.72 -3.71 47.49
C LYS A 371 -2.60 -2.70 47.77
N ILE A 372 -2.81 -1.41 47.47
CA ILE A 372 -1.84 -0.36 47.79
C ILE A 372 -1.79 -0.14 49.29
N THR A 373 -0.62 -0.35 49.89
CA THR A 373 -0.37 -0.21 51.31
C THR A 373 0.93 0.57 51.55
N ALA A 374 1.24 0.86 52.81
CA ALA A 374 2.51 1.50 53.16
C ALA A 374 3.74 0.67 52.74
N ASP A 375 3.60 -0.65 52.72
CA ASP A 375 4.68 -1.58 52.37
C ASP A 375 4.66 -1.99 50.86
N LYS A 376 3.57 -1.72 50.14
CA LYS A 376 3.39 -2.11 48.75
C LYS A 376 2.90 -0.92 47.94
N SER A 377 3.84 -0.23 47.30
CA SER A 377 3.55 0.99 46.54
C SER A 377 2.85 0.67 45.22
N ARG A 378 2.28 1.68 44.56
CA ARG A 378 1.70 1.57 43.24
C ARG A 378 2.73 1.07 42.21
N GLU A 379 3.93 1.63 42.24
CA GLU A 379 5.03 1.27 41.33
C GLU A 379 5.46 -0.19 41.50
N SER A 380 5.45 -0.69 42.76
CA SER A 380 5.74 -2.10 43.05
C SER A 380 4.68 -3.03 42.46
N LEU A 381 3.40 -2.65 42.56
CA LEU A 381 2.31 -3.41 41.94
C LEU A 381 2.31 -3.37 40.39
N GLU A 382 2.72 -2.24 39.81
CA GLU A 382 2.90 -2.11 38.38
C GLU A 382 4.05 -2.99 37.88
N ALA A 383 5.16 -3.04 38.63
CA ALA A 383 6.27 -3.94 38.30
C ALA A 383 5.86 -5.42 38.40
N GLU A 384 5.16 -5.80 39.48
CA GLU A 384 4.59 -7.14 39.65
C GLU A 384 3.65 -7.53 38.51
N TRP A 385 2.77 -6.60 38.07
CA TRP A 385 1.89 -6.85 36.92
C TRP A 385 2.68 -7.09 35.63
N LYS A 386 3.73 -6.30 35.38
CA LYS A 386 4.57 -6.47 34.19
C LYS A 386 5.26 -7.82 34.16
N GLU A 387 5.77 -8.25 35.30
CA GLU A 387 6.50 -9.52 35.47
C GLU A 387 5.55 -10.74 35.37
N GLU A 388 4.39 -10.69 36.03
CA GLU A 388 3.51 -11.85 36.17
C GLU A 388 2.44 -11.94 35.06
N LYS A 389 1.94 -10.81 34.52
CA LYS A 389 0.76 -10.75 33.69
C LYS A 389 0.97 -10.12 32.31
N ALA A 390 2.05 -9.39 32.11
CA ALA A 390 2.37 -8.79 30.83
C ALA A 390 3.61 -9.42 30.19
N ASN A 391 4.20 -10.40 30.81
CA ASN A 391 5.33 -11.13 30.30
C ASN A 391 4.93 -11.96 29.06
N PRO A 392 5.69 -11.92 27.93
CA PRO A 392 5.38 -12.68 26.72
C PRO A 392 5.39 -14.20 26.95
N VAL A 393 6.12 -14.71 27.94
CA VAL A 393 6.12 -16.15 28.27
C VAL A 393 4.74 -16.62 28.75
N GLU A 394 4.03 -15.80 29.53
CA GLU A 394 2.64 -16.14 29.93
C GLU A 394 1.70 -16.24 28.71
N ALA A 395 1.90 -15.36 27.71
CA ALA A 395 1.14 -15.43 26.46
C ALA A 395 1.46 -16.71 25.67
N ALA A 396 2.71 -17.12 25.63
CA ALA A 396 3.15 -18.37 24.99
C ALA A 396 2.60 -19.62 25.72
N GLU A 397 2.66 -19.65 27.05
CA GLU A 397 2.10 -20.74 27.87
C GLU A 397 0.58 -20.91 27.65
N ARG A 398 -0.13 -19.85 27.32
CA ARG A 398 -1.55 -19.88 26.98
C ARG A 398 -1.83 -20.21 25.51
N GLY A 399 -0.79 -20.35 24.66
CA GLY A 399 -0.91 -20.60 23.23
C GLY A 399 -1.42 -19.36 22.45
N ALA A 400 -1.29 -18.17 23.03
CA ALA A 400 -1.66 -16.91 22.38
C ALA A 400 -0.64 -16.48 21.31
N ILE A 401 0.63 -16.85 21.51
CA ILE A 401 1.74 -16.69 20.55
C ILE A 401 2.47 -18.02 20.39
N ASP A 402 3.29 -18.16 19.33
CA ASP A 402 4.00 -19.40 19.03
C ASP A 402 5.32 -19.53 19.78
N ASP A 403 6.08 -18.45 19.92
CA ASP A 403 7.40 -18.49 20.54
C ASP A 403 7.83 -17.15 21.13
N VAL A 404 8.71 -17.22 22.12
CA VAL A 404 9.40 -16.05 22.71
C VAL A 404 10.86 -16.13 22.31
N ILE A 405 11.38 -15.11 21.65
CA ILE A 405 12.68 -15.09 21.00
C ILE A 405 13.59 -13.99 21.55
N GLU A 406 14.88 -14.17 21.45
CA GLU A 406 15.82 -13.08 21.69
C GLU A 406 15.71 -12.01 20.60
N SER A 407 15.87 -10.75 20.97
CA SER A 407 15.79 -9.63 20.00
C SER A 407 16.79 -9.80 18.84
N SER A 408 17.97 -10.33 19.11
CA SER A 408 19.01 -10.59 18.11
C SER A 408 18.64 -11.64 17.06
N GLU A 409 17.69 -12.54 17.36
CA GLU A 409 17.24 -13.62 16.49
C GLU A 409 16.08 -13.20 15.57
N LEU A 410 15.52 -11.98 15.73
CA LEU A 410 14.29 -11.56 15.06
C LEU A 410 14.36 -11.79 13.54
N ARG A 411 15.44 -11.31 12.87
CA ARG A 411 15.60 -11.50 11.43
C ARG A 411 15.65 -12.99 11.04
N GLN A 412 16.42 -13.79 11.76
CA GLN A 412 16.56 -15.23 11.51
C GLN A 412 15.20 -15.93 11.57
N ARG A 413 14.40 -15.62 12.59
CA ARG A 413 13.08 -16.18 12.77
C ARG A 413 12.10 -15.75 11.69
N LEU A 414 12.15 -14.47 11.27
CA LEU A 414 11.34 -13.97 10.15
C LEU A 414 11.71 -14.67 8.83
N CYS A 415 13.00 -14.78 8.50
CA CYS A 415 13.44 -15.49 7.29
C CYS A 415 12.98 -16.97 7.29
N ALA A 416 13.15 -17.66 8.43
CA ALA A 416 12.73 -19.05 8.55
C ALA A 416 11.21 -19.22 8.37
N ALA A 417 10.42 -18.33 8.97
CA ALA A 417 8.96 -18.32 8.86
C ALA A 417 8.49 -18.02 7.42
N LEU A 418 9.10 -17.02 6.78
CA LEU A 418 8.81 -16.67 5.38
C LEU A 418 9.12 -17.83 4.44
N TYR A 419 10.28 -18.46 4.62
CA TYR A 419 10.66 -19.63 3.82
C TYR A 419 9.70 -20.82 4.04
N MET A 420 9.32 -21.12 5.30
CA MET A 420 8.37 -22.18 5.60
C MET A 420 6.99 -21.94 4.99
N LEU A 421 6.58 -20.69 4.91
CA LEU A 421 5.25 -20.28 4.41
C LEU A 421 5.24 -19.93 2.91
N SER A 422 6.37 -20.05 2.19
CA SER A 422 6.46 -19.64 0.79
C SER A 422 5.44 -20.35 -0.12
N ASP A 423 5.14 -21.62 0.17
CA ASP A 423 4.18 -22.42 -0.57
C ASP A 423 2.80 -22.49 0.11
N LYS A 424 2.51 -21.56 1.04
CA LYS A 424 1.21 -21.53 1.72
C LYS A 424 0.07 -21.44 0.71
N ALA A 425 -0.86 -22.41 0.77
CA ALA A 425 -2.09 -22.41 0.01
C ALA A 425 -3.28 -22.43 0.97
N GLU A 426 -4.01 -21.34 1.03
CA GLU A 426 -5.23 -21.20 1.84
C GLU A 426 -6.42 -20.91 0.94
N SER A 427 -7.48 -21.71 1.04
CA SER A 427 -8.74 -21.49 0.35
C SER A 427 -9.80 -20.97 1.31
N LYS A 428 -10.55 -19.96 0.87
CA LYS A 428 -11.69 -19.41 1.62
C LYS A 428 -13.01 -19.82 1.01
N PRO A 429 -14.12 -19.75 1.78
CA PRO A 429 -15.44 -20.00 1.24
C PRO A 429 -15.72 -19.18 -0.02
N SER A 430 -16.23 -19.81 -1.07
CA SER A 430 -16.55 -19.13 -2.32
C SER A 430 -17.63 -18.08 -2.09
N ARG A 431 -17.40 -16.88 -2.60
CA ARG A 431 -18.34 -15.74 -2.52
C ARG A 431 -18.26 -14.89 -3.79
N LYS A 432 -19.33 -14.19 -4.14
CA LYS A 432 -19.30 -13.29 -5.29
C LYS A 432 -18.32 -12.13 -5.08
N HIS A 433 -18.37 -11.52 -3.92
CA HIS A 433 -17.48 -10.46 -3.44
C HIS A 433 -17.65 -10.29 -1.93
N ALA A 434 -16.78 -9.53 -1.32
CA ALA A 434 -16.86 -9.19 0.09
C ALA A 434 -17.81 -8.02 0.32
N ASN A 435 -18.48 -8.00 1.49
CA ASN A 435 -19.14 -6.80 2.01
C ASN A 435 -18.17 -6.13 2.99
N LEU A 436 -17.47 -5.10 2.52
CA LEU A 436 -16.48 -4.41 3.32
C LEU A 436 -17.12 -3.65 4.49
N PRO A 437 -16.53 -3.66 5.69
CA PRO A 437 -16.96 -2.81 6.78
C PRO A 437 -16.91 -1.32 6.39
N VAL A 438 -17.88 -0.54 6.84
CA VAL A 438 -18.03 0.89 6.52
C VAL A 438 -17.20 1.73 7.46
#